data_187cc937aba726d1bf42f7487b721699
#
_entry.id   187cc937aba726d1bf42f7487b721699
#
_cell.length_a   1.000
_cell.length_b   1.000
_cell.length_c   1.000
_cell.angle_alpha   90.00
_cell.angle_beta   90.00
_cell.angle_gamma   90.00
#
_symmetry.space_group_name_H-M   'P 1'
#
loop_
_entity.id
_entity.type
_entity.pdbx_description
1 polymer ?
#
loop_
_entity_poly.entity_id
_entity_poly.type
_entity_poly.pdbx_seq_one_letter_code
_entity_poly.pdbx_strand_id
1 'polypeptide(L)'
;MIGGTKKMVRSLVKKCGYEIVRSNTPVSHFHSNRYLRLNSRRLEHLASLRILVAGMSVLEVGAGIGDHSHYYIDRGCKITITEARPENLQYLKNHYPGCDVQFLDMERLTHIEGSPFDVVHCYGILHHLGNPEQALEFISRNTTRILFLETRVSFGESEERNIVRELQSDPTQAYSGIGCRPTRPWLFKQLQGLFEHVYLPKTQPNHEEFPIDWNTPDKHQADSRSAIFIASRDRIENELLTQSLINKQARHE
;
A
#
# COMPACT_ATOMS: atom_id res chain seq x y z
N MET A 1 19.98 -37.34 -8.44
CA MET A 1 18.85 -38.20 -8.02
C MET A 1 17.76 -37.50 -7.18
N ILE A 2 17.95 -36.29 -6.65
CA ILE A 2 16.98 -35.61 -5.76
C ILE A 2 15.80 -34.96 -6.53
N GLY A 3 15.95 -34.67 -7.83
CA GLY A 3 14.92 -34.00 -8.62
C GLY A 3 13.69 -34.86 -8.99
N GLY A 4 13.90 -36.15 -9.19
CA GLY A 4 12.83 -37.09 -9.59
C GLY A 4 11.83 -37.35 -8.47
N THR A 5 12.31 -37.52 -7.24
CA THR A 5 11.48 -37.82 -6.06
C THR A 5 10.56 -36.63 -5.73
N LYS A 6 11.07 -35.38 -5.81
CA LYS A 6 10.25 -34.20 -5.58
C LYS A 6 9.13 -34.03 -6.62
N LYS A 7 9.39 -34.36 -7.88
CA LYS A 7 8.40 -34.31 -8.96
C LYS A 7 7.30 -35.36 -8.78
N MET A 8 7.67 -36.54 -8.33
CA MET A 8 6.74 -37.64 -8.06
C MET A 8 5.82 -37.33 -6.86
N VAL A 9 6.38 -36.81 -5.76
CA VAL A 9 5.61 -36.40 -4.57
C VAL A 9 4.62 -35.29 -4.92
N ARG A 10 5.05 -34.26 -5.68
CA ARG A 10 4.16 -33.20 -6.15
C ARG A 10 3.01 -33.74 -7.00
N SER A 11 3.28 -34.69 -7.89
CA SER A 11 2.26 -35.32 -8.73
C SER A 11 1.24 -36.11 -7.93
N LEU A 12 1.69 -36.85 -6.93
CA LEU A 12 0.81 -37.62 -6.03
C LEU A 12 -0.11 -36.72 -5.21
N VAL A 13 0.47 -35.68 -4.59
CA VAL A 13 -0.27 -34.71 -3.78
C VAL A 13 -1.33 -33.99 -4.62
N LYS A 14 -0.98 -33.62 -5.87
CA LYS A 14 -1.92 -32.99 -6.80
C LYS A 14 -3.08 -33.91 -7.19
N LYS A 15 -2.84 -35.23 -7.35
CA LYS A 15 -3.92 -36.22 -7.58
C LYS A 15 -4.88 -36.37 -6.41
N CYS A 16 -4.42 -36.05 -5.19
CA CYS A 16 -5.26 -36.03 -3.98
C CYS A 16 -5.97 -34.69 -3.77
N GLY A 17 -5.90 -33.74 -4.72
CA GLY A 17 -6.52 -32.43 -4.61
C GLY A 17 -5.74 -31.40 -3.79
N TYR A 18 -4.46 -31.67 -3.46
CA TYR A 18 -3.60 -30.77 -2.69
C TYR A 18 -2.46 -30.23 -3.56
N GLU A 19 -1.97 -29.05 -3.23
CA GLU A 19 -0.78 -28.50 -3.84
C GLU A 19 0.32 -28.28 -2.77
N ILE A 20 1.56 -28.69 -3.09
CA ILE A 20 2.70 -28.41 -2.22
C ILE A 20 3.24 -27.04 -2.59
N VAL A 21 2.97 -26.05 -1.74
CA VAL A 21 3.55 -24.71 -1.81
C VAL A 21 4.72 -24.61 -0.83
N ARG A 22 5.82 -23.96 -1.20
CA ARG A 22 6.90 -23.68 -0.25
C ARG A 22 6.36 -22.68 0.79
N SER A 23 6.48 -23.02 2.07
CA SER A 23 5.96 -22.19 3.18
C SER A 23 6.62 -20.81 3.33
N ASN A 24 7.76 -20.56 2.69
CA ASN A 24 8.52 -19.31 2.80
C ASN A 24 8.74 -18.65 1.41
N THR A 25 7.69 -18.55 0.61
CA THR A 25 7.74 -17.75 -0.62
C THR A 25 6.98 -16.45 -0.41
N PRO A 26 7.32 -15.35 -1.11
CA PRO A 26 6.52 -14.12 -1.06
C PRO A 26 5.03 -14.39 -1.23
N VAL A 27 4.66 -15.25 -2.18
CA VAL A 27 3.26 -15.62 -2.45
C VAL A 27 2.56 -16.22 -1.22
N SER A 28 3.23 -17.09 -0.44
CA SER A 28 2.59 -17.70 0.73
C SER A 28 2.20 -16.71 1.82
N HIS A 29 2.88 -15.57 1.90
CA HIS A 29 2.56 -14.50 2.83
C HIS A 29 1.44 -13.60 2.30
N PHE A 30 1.58 -13.11 1.06
CA PHE A 30 0.66 -12.14 0.46
C PHE A 30 -0.64 -12.78 -0.07
N HIS A 31 -0.67 -14.07 -0.39
CA HIS A 31 -1.87 -14.80 -0.82
C HIS A 31 -2.56 -15.57 0.32
N SER A 32 -2.32 -15.20 1.57
CA SER A 32 -3.19 -15.66 2.66
C SER A 32 -4.61 -15.11 2.48
N ASN A 33 -5.63 -15.83 2.95
CA ASN A 33 -7.04 -15.40 2.85
C ASN A 33 -7.26 -13.97 3.40
N ARG A 34 -6.52 -13.59 4.45
CA ARG A 34 -6.59 -12.25 5.03
C ARG A 34 -6.09 -11.20 4.05
N TYR A 35 -4.89 -11.40 3.46
CA TYR A 35 -4.30 -10.43 2.53
C TYR A 35 -5.07 -10.31 1.23
N LEU A 36 -5.50 -11.43 0.65
CA LEU A 36 -6.32 -11.43 -0.57
C LEU A 36 -7.62 -10.65 -0.36
N ARG A 37 -8.29 -10.88 0.77
CA ARG A 37 -9.52 -10.15 1.12
C ARG A 37 -9.24 -8.66 1.34
N LEU A 38 -8.18 -8.31 2.07
CA LEU A 38 -7.79 -6.93 2.32
C LEU A 38 -7.49 -6.18 1.01
N ASN A 39 -6.66 -6.77 0.13
CA ASN A 39 -6.28 -6.17 -1.14
C ASN A 39 -7.47 -6.03 -2.10
N SER A 40 -8.35 -7.03 -2.16
CA SER A 40 -9.60 -6.94 -2.94
C SER A 40 -10.45 -5.75 -2.50
N ARG A 41 -10.62 -5.54 -1.19
CA ARG A 41 -11.40 -4.41 -0.65
C ARG A 41 -10.73 -3.05 -0.84
N ARG A 42 -9.39 -2.99 -0.80
CA ARG A 42 -8.63 -1.80 -1.15
C ARG A 42 -8.87 -1.38 -2.60
N LEU A 43 -8.73 -2.33 -3.53
CA LEU A 43 -8.88 -2.06 -4.96
C LEU A 43 -10.33 -1.74 -5.36
N GLU A 44 -11.30 -2.43 -4.78
CA GLU A 44 -12.73 -2.15 -4.94
C GLU A 44 -13.04 -0.71 -4.52
N HIS A 45 -12.60 -0.32 -3.32
CA HIS A 45 -12.77 1.04 -2.81
C HIS A 45 -12.04 2.07 -3.68
N LEU A 46 -10.78 1.81 -4.07
CA LEU A 46 -10.03 2.70 -4.95
C LEU A 46 -10.77 2.94 -6.27
N ALA A 47 -11.33 1.88 -6.87
CA ALA A 47 -12.12 1.98 -8.09
C ALA A 47 -13.42 2.78 -7.89
N SER A 48 -14.08 2.63 -6.73
CA SER A 48 -15.32 3.32 -6.41
C SER A 48 -15.16 4.84 -6.29
N LEU A 49 -13.96 5.33 -6.00
CA LEU A 49 -13.67 6.76 -5.92
C LEU A 49 -13.71 7.47 -7.28
N ARG A 50 -13.76 6.72 -8.39
CA ARG A 50 -13.90 7.26 -9.77
C ARG A 50 -12.87 8.31 -10.15
N ILE A 51 -11.67 8.23 -9.58
CA ILE A 51 -10.56 9.12 -9.96
C ILE A 51 -9.91 8.56 -11.22
N LEU A 52 -9.85 9.39 -12.26
CA LEU A 52 -9.33 8.97 -13.55
C LEU A 52 -7.79 8.87 -13.51
N VAL A 53 -7.27 7.69 -13.81
CA VAL A 53 -5.83 7.40 -13.89
C VAL A 53 -5.41 6.78 -15.22
N ALA A 54 -6.37 6.50 -16.11
CA ALA A 54 -6.11 5.79 -17.37
C ALA A 54 -5.04 6.48 -18.21
N GLY A 55 -4.07 5.70 -18.68
CA GLY A 55 -2.97 6.16 -19.54
C GLY A 55 -1.88 6.98 -18.84
N MET A 56 -1.97 7.19 -17.51
CA MET A 56 -0.99 7.97 -16.74
C MET A 56 0.28 7.16 -16.45
N SER A 57 1.38 7.89 -16.16
CA SER A 57 2.57 7.30 -15.56
C SER A 57 2.34 7.08 -14.05
N VAL A 58 2.69 5.89 -13.54
CA VAL A 58 2.41 5.48 -12.17
C VAL A 58 3.67 4.94 -11.49
N LEU A 59 3.97 5.43 -10.31
CA LEU A 59 4.92 4.81 -9.39
C LEU A 59 4.15 4.03 -8.31
N GLU A 60 4.34 2.72 -8.25
CA GLU A 60 3.88 1.91 -7.14
C GLU A 60 5.01 1.70 -6.14
N VAL A 61 4.83 2.18 -4.91
CA VAL A 61 5.84 2.14 -3.84
C VAL A 61 5.59 0.92 -2.94
N GLY A 62 6.59 0.03 -2.84
CA GLY A 62 6.53 -1.13 -1.97
C GLY A 62 5.45 -2.13 -2.37
N ALA A 63 5.48 -2.55 -3.63
CA ALA A 63 4.44 -3.38 -4.25
C ALA A 63 4.26 -4.78 -3.64
N GLY A 64 5.21 -5.24 -2.79
CA GLY A 64 5.21 -6.61 -2.30
C GLY A 64 5.36 -7.60 -3.46
N ILE A 65 4.27 -8.25 -3.84
CA ILE A 65 4.22 -9.15 -5.01
C ILE A 65 3.40 -8.57 -6.18
N GLY A 66 2.97 -7.30 -6.09
CA GLY A 66 2.29 -6.60 -7.17
C GLY A 66 0.78 -6.82 -7.23
N ASP A 67 0.15 -7.17 -6.13
CA ASP A 67 -1.31 -7.41 -6.09
C ASP A 67 -2.14 -6.18 -6.52
N HIS A 68 -1.60 -4.97 -6.39
CA HIS A 68 -2.27 -3.74 -6.83
C HIS A 68 -1.86 -3.32 -8.25
N SER A 69 -0.75 -3.80 -8.78
CA SER A 69 -0.19 -3.38 -10.07
C SER A 69 -1.17 -3.55 -11.23
N HIS A 70 -1.97 -4.63 -11.24
CA HIS A 70 -2.97 -4.89 -12.28
C HIS A 70 -4.04 -3.80 -12.36
N TYR A 71 -4.36 -3.14 -11.27
CA TYR A 71 -5.32 -2.02 -11.29
C TYR A 71 -4.91 -0.93 -12.29
N TYR A 72 -3.63 -0.66 -12.39
CA TYR A 72 -3.06 0.34 -13.29
C TYR A 72 -2.75 -0.22 -14.68
N ILE A 73 -2.23 -1.44 -14.77
CA ILE A 73 -1.94 -2.12 -16.04
C ILE A 73 -3.21 -2.23 -16.89
N ASP A 74 -4.32 -2.68 -16.31
CA ASP A 74 -5.60 -2.87 -16.99
C ASP A 74 -6.25 -1.53 -17.43
N ARG A 75 -5.75 -0.40 -16.93
CA ARG A 75 -6.14 0.96 -17.32
C ARG A 75 -5.19 1.59 -18.33
N GLY A 76 -4.25 0.81 -18.86
CA GLY A 76 -3.27 1.28 -19.85
C GLY A 76 -2.24 2.25 -19.28
N CYS A 77 -2.02 2.26 -17.97
CA CYS A 77 -1.00 3.09 -17.33
C CYS A 77 0.42 2.58 -17.65
N LYS A 78 1.38 3.49 -17.73
CA LYS A 78 2.80 3.15 -17.69
C LYS A 78 3.24 3.06 -16.24
N ILE A 79 3.32 1.83 -15.72
CA ILE A 79 3.64 1.60 -14.30
C ILE A 79 5.11 1.25 -14.10
N THR A 80 5.75 1.91 -13.11
CA THR A 80 7.01 1.52 -12.48
C THR A 80 6.70 0.91 -11.13
N ILE A 81 7.01 -0.38 -10.96
CA ILE A 81 6.74 -1.16 -9.76
C ILE A 81 8.00 -1.19 -8.90
N THR A 82 7.92 -0.78 -7.64
CA THR A 82 9.11 -0.73 -6.77
C THR A 82 8.96 -1.56 -5.51
N GLU A 83 10.09 -2.14 -5.07
CA GLU A 83 10.15 -2.99 -3.87
C GLU A 83 11.58 -3.02 -3.31
N ALA A 84 11.72 -3.12 -1.97
CA ALA A 84 13.00 -3.17 -1.29
C ALA A 84 13.49 -4.60 -1.00
N ARG A 85 12.59 -5.56 -0.78
CA ARG A 85 12.95 -6.94 -0.44
C ARG A 85 13.40 -7.72 -1.68
N PRO A 86 14.61 -8.29 -1.69
CA PRO A 86 15.16 -8.96 -2.87
C PRO A 86 14.29 -10.10 -3.41
N GLU A 87 13.67 -10.89 -2.52
CA GLU A 87 12.80 -12.00 -2.90
C GLU A 87 11.51 -11.54 -3.57
N ASN A 88 10.90 -10.44 -3.10
CA ASN A 88 9.73 -9.83 -3.71
C ASN A 88 10.10 -9.19 -5.06
N LEU A 89 11.23 -8.46 -5.11
CA LEU A 89 11.73 -7.83 -6.33
C LEU A 89 11.98 -8.88 -7.43
N GLN A 90 12.59 -10.01 -7.08
CA GLN A 90 12.79 -11.11 -8.03
C GLN A 90 11.47 -11.72 -8.50
N TYR A 91 10.50 -11.85 -7.60
CA TYR A 91 9.15 -12.30 -7.96
C TYR A 91 8.50 -11.35 -8.96
N LEU A 92 8.52 -10.04 -8.69
CA LEU A 92 7.95 -9.01 -9.56
C LEU A 92 8.56 -9.03 -10.96
N LYS A 93 9.89 -9.10 -11.06
CA LYS A 93 10.59 -9.18 -12.36
C LYS A 93 10.18 -10.39 -13.19
N ASN A 94 9.84 -11.51 -12.54
CA ASN A 94 9.40 -12.72 -13.22
C ASN A 94 7.90 -12.67 -13.61
N HIS A 95 7.07 -11.97 -12.82
CA HIS A 95 5.62 -11.93 -13.04
C HIS A 95 5.16 -10.77 -13.90
N TYR A 96 5.94 -9.69 -13.95
CA TYR A 96 5.64 -8.47 -14.71
C TYR A 96 6.74 -8.16 -15.73
N PRO A 97 7.06 -9.09 -16.66
CA PRO A 97 8.19 -8.92 -17.60
C PRO A 97 8.02 -7.74 -18.57
N GLY A 98 6.78 -7.24 -18.72
CA GLY A 98 6.45 -6.06 -19.53
C GLY A 98 6.41 -4.74 -18.77
N CYS A 99 6.64 -4.77 -17.46
CA CYS A 99 6.65 -3.57 -16.62
C CYS A 99 8.08 -3.20 -16.20
N ASP A 100 8.27 -1.93 -15.90
CA ASP A 100 9.49 -1.46 -15.28
C ASP A 100 9.48 -1.81 -13.78
N VAL A 101 10.42 -2.68 -13.35
CA VAL A 101 10.53 -3.16 -11.96
C VAL A 101 11.85 -2.73 -11.39
N GLN A 102 11.82 -1.79 -10.44
CA GLN A 102 12.99 -1.16 -9.84
C GLN A 102 13.12 -1.45 -8.35
N PHE A 103 14.35 -1.43 -7.84
CA PHE A 103 14.63 -1.44 -6.41
C PHE A 103 14.38 -0.06 -5.82
N LEU A 104 13.62 0.01 -4.72
CA LEU A 104 13.46 1.22 -3.91
C LEU A 104 13.35 0.85 -2.43
N ASP A 105 14.32 1.32 -1.64
CA ASP A 105 14.27 1.29 -0.18
C ASP A 105 13.86 2.69 0.32
N MET A 106 12.67 2.80 0.89
CA MET A 106 12.12 4.07 1.39
C MET A 106 12.84 4.61 2.63
N GLU A 107 13.73 3.82 3.25
CA GLU A 107 14.64 4.28 4.31
C GLU A 107 15.98 4.79 3.76
N ARG A 108 16.30 4.47 2.49
CA ARG A 108 17.54 4.86 1.80
C ARG A 108 17.22 5.38 0.41
N LEU A 109 16.56 6.52 0.38
CA LEU A 109 15.99 7.10 -0.82
C LEU A 109 17.02 7.31 -1.92
N THR A 110 16.75 6.77 -3.09
CA THR A 110 17.55 6.93 -4.30
C THR A 110 16.67 7.47 -5.42
N HIS A 111 17.29 7.94 -6.49
CA HIS A 111 16.57 8.34 -7.70
C HIS A 111 15.85 7.13 -8.31
N ILE A 112 14.63 7.34 -8.79
CA ILE A 112 13.84 6.38 -9.55
C ILE A 112 13.87 6.79 -11.02
N GLU A 113 14.25 5.86 -11.88
CA GLU A 113 14.23 6.11 -13.32
C GLU A 113 12.79 6.34 -13.79
N GLY A 114 12.60 7.32 -14.64
CA GLY A 114 11.27 7.72 -15.14
C GLY A 114 10.54 8.72 -14.25
N SER A 115 11.12 9.12 -13.10
CA SER A 115 10.51 10.15 -12.23
C SER A 115 10.60 11.56 -12.85
N PRO A 116 9.65 12.49 -12.54
CA PRO A 116 8.46 12.27 -11.69
C PRO A 116 7.30 11.60 -12.45
N PHE A 117 6.29 11.11 -11.69
CA PHE A 117 5.14 10.36 -12.20
C PHE A 117 3.83 11.16 -12.03
N ASP A 118 2.84 10.90 -12.89
CA ASP A 118 1.51 11.50 -12.72
C ASP A 118 0.84 11.03 -11.44
N VAL A 119 1.00 9.74 -11.12
CA VAL A 119 0.39 9.11 -9.96
C VAL A 119 1.46 8.42 -9.14
N VAL A 120 1.41 8.59 -7.82
CA VAL A 120 2.11 7.73 -6.88
C VAL A 120 1.08 6.91 -6.08
N HIS A 121 1.23 5.58 -6.09
CA HIS A 121 0.46 4.65 -5.29
C HIS A 121 1.32 4.12 -4.15
N CYS A 122 0.97 4.48 -2.90
CA CYS A 122 1.70 4.10 -1.70
C CYS A 122 0.74 3.50 -0.66
N TYR A 123 0.41 2.22 -0.83
CA TYR A 123 -0.48 1.50 0.06
C TYR A 123 0.29 0.51 0.92
N GLY A 124 0.08 0.59 2.25
CA GLY A 124 0.65 -0.35 3.20
C GLY A 124 2.14 -0.16 3.52
N ILE A 125 2.75 0.98 3.21
CA ILE A 125 4.20 1.18 3.34
C ILE A 125 4.59 2.19 4.41
N LEU A 126 3.99 3.36 4.46
CA LEU A 126 4.46 4.48 5.29
C LEU A 126 4.62 4.08 6.78
N HIS A 127 3.74 3.25 7.29
CA HIS A 127 3.78 2.80 8.67
C HIS A 127 4.92 1.82 8.99
N HIS A 128 5.65 1.35 8.00
CA HIS A 128 6.85 0.51 8.15
C HIS A 128 8.16 1.32 8.09
N LEU A 129 8.07 2.65 8.14
CA LEU A 129 9.21 3.54 8.02
C LEU A 129 9.50 4.26 9.34
N GLY A 130 10.78 4.35 9.69
CA GLY A 130 11.24 5.08 10.88
C GLY A 130 11.29 6.59 10.66
N ASN A 131 11.38 7.02 9.38
CA ASN A 131 11.40 8.44 9.00
C ASN A 131 10.31 8.74 7.96
N PRO A 132 9.03 8.76 8.38
CA PRO A 132 7.90 8.96 7.47
C PRO A 132 7.87 10.36 6.83
N GLU A 133 8.43 11.39 7.47
CA GLU A 133 8.51 12.75 6.91
C GLU A 133 9.36 12.75 5.63
N GLN A 134 10.54 12.17 5.70
CA GLN A 134 11.45 12.11 4.56
C GLN A 134 10.84 11.28 3.41
N ALA A 135 10.12 10.22 3.75
CA ALA A 135 9.41 9.41 2.78
C ALA A 135 8.28 10.20 2.09
N LEU A 136 7.49 10.97 2.84
CA LEU A 136 6.43 11.82 2.30
C LEU A 136 6.99 12.93 1.39
N GLU A 137 8.10 13.56 1.76
CA GLU A 137 8.79 14.52 0.91
C GLU A 137 9.28 13.90 -0.40
N PHE A 138 9.84 12.70 -0.34
CA PHE A 138 10.26 11.96 -1.53
C PHE A 138 9.06 11.64 -2.42
N ILE A 139 7.99 11.11 -1.86
CA ILE A 139 6.74 10.82 -2.57
C ILE A 139 6.20 12.10 -3.23
N SER A 140 6.14 13.21 -2.50
CA SER A 140 5.65 14.48 -3.02
C SER A 140 6.47 14.98 -4.22
N ARG A 141 7.80 14.93 -4.12
CA ARG A 141 8.70 15.35 -5.24
C ARG A 141 8.54 14.48 -6.48
N ASN A 142 8.13 13.22 -6.30
CA ASN A 142 7.92 12.28 -7.41
C ASN A 142 6.46 12.24 -7.90
N THR A 143 5.55 13.07 -7.34
CA THR A 143 4.14 13.14 -7.72
C THR A 143 3.86 14.44 -8.47
N THR A 144 3.47 14.36 -9.75
CA THR A 144 3.08 15.55 -10.54
C THR A 144 1.59 15.83 -10.46
N ARG A 145 0.75 14.83 -10.17
CA ARG A 145 -0.71 15.02 -10.13
C ARG A 145 -1.36 14.45 -8.88
N ILE A 146 -1.31 13.14 -8.63
CA ILE A 146 -2.13 12.48 -7.58
C ILE A 146 -1.28 11.49 -6.79
N LEU A 147 -1.39 11.58 -5.46
CA LEU A 147 -0.96 10.57 -4.51
C LEU A 147 -2.16 9.81 -3.96
N PHE A 148 -2.13 8.49 -4.07
CA PHE A 148 -2.97 7.59 -3.28
C PHE A 148 -2.13 7.02 -2.13
N LEU A 149 -2.50 7.33 -0.90
CA LEU A 149 -1.79 6.89 0.30
C LEU A 149 -2.73 6.09 1.20
N GLU A 150 -2.34 4.87 1.54
CA GLU A 150 -2.96 4.08 2.60
C GLU A 150 -1.90 3.67 3.61
N THR A 151 -2.18 3.85 4.88
CA THR A 151 -1.24 3.50 5.95
C THR A 151 -1.97 3.23 7.27
N ARG A 152 -1.31 2.48 8.16
CA ARG A 152 -1.79 2.33 9.53
C ARG A 152 -1.55 3.61 10.29
N VAL A 153 -2.56 4.03 11.04
CA VAL A 153 -2.55 5.23 11.89
C VAL A 153 -3.02 4.88 13.30
N SER A 154 -2.49 5.57 14.30
CA SER A 154 -3.00 5.53 15.66
C SER A 154 -4.27 6.35 15.79
N PHE A 155 -5.13 5.96 16.74
CA PHE A 155 -6.22 6.81 17.19
C PHE A 155 -5.68 8.00 17.97
N GLY A 156 -6.44 9.09 18.03
CA GLY A 156 -6.11 10.32 18.77
C GLY A 156 -6.26 11.57 17.93
N GLU A 157 -6.41 12.69 18.63
CA GLU A 157 -6.58 14.04 18.06
C GLU A 157 -5.27 14.84 18.02
N SER A 158 -4.24 14.38 18.73
CA SER A 158 -2.90 15.01 18.76
C SER A 158 -2.14 14.74 17.47
N GLU A 159 -1.17 15.62 17.15
CA GLU A 159 -0.27 15.45 16.01
C GLU A 159 0.97 14.64 16.45
N GLU A 160 0.88 13.32 16.36
CA GLU A 160 1.94 12.42 16.83
C GLU A 160 2.38 11.44 15.75
N ARG A 161 3.67 11.13 15.74
CA ARG A 161 4.28 10.18 14.79
C ARG A 161 4.27 8.74 15.30
N ASN A 162 4.39 8.50 16.60
CA ASN A 162 4.35 7.21 17.28
C ASN A 162 5.27 6.15 16.66
N ILE A 163 6.57 6.27 16.91
CA ILE A 163 7.57 5.30 16.45
C ILE A 163 7.38 3.97 17.19
N VAL A 164 7.42 2.87 16.45
CA VAL A 164 7.25 1.50 16.95
C VAL A 164 8.38 0.59 16.47
N ARG A 165 8.62 -0.47 17.22
CA ARG A 165 9.50 -1.57 16.78
C ARG A 165 8.68 -2.63 16.07
N GLU A 166 9.19 -3.13 14.96
CA GLU A 166 8.60 -4.19 14.17
C GLU A 166 9.56 -5.39 14.04
N LEU A 167 9.01 -6.54 13.73
CA LEU A 167 9.80 -7.77 13.57
C LEU A 167 10.45 -7.79 12.17
N GLN A 168 11.73 -7.51 12.11
CA GLN A 168 12.49 -7.43 10.85
C GLN A 168 12.47 -8.72 10.02
N SER A 169 12.34 -9.88 10.69
CA SER A 169 12.25 -11.19 10.02
C SER A 169 10.88 -11.48 9.41
N ASP A 170 9.84 -10.70 9.73
CA ASP A 170 8.53 -10.82 9.13
C ASP A 170 8.50 -10.06 7.78
N PRO A 171 8.26 -10.74 6.64
CA PRO A 171 8.28 -10.10 5.32
C PRO A 171 7.16 -9.08 5.11
N THR A 172 6.18 -9.02 6.01
CA THR A 172 5.05 -8.07 5.98
C THR A 172 5.26 -6.87 6.90
N GLN A 173 6.43 -6.76 7.56
CA GLN A 173 6.75 -5.68 8.48
C GLN A 173 7.96 -4.86 8.02
N ALA A 174 8.35 -3.85 8.80
CA ALA A 174 9.43 -2.94 8.47
C ALA A 174 10.73 -3.67 8.13
N TYR A 175 11.32 -3.39 6.97
CA TYR A 175 12.59 -3.96 6.55
C TYR A 175 13.74 -3.52 7.47
N SER A 176 13.66 -2.29 7.99
CA SER A 176 14.60 -1.74 8.98
C SER A 176 14.36 -2.25 10.41
N GLY A 177 13.18 -2.84 10.70
CA GLY A 177 12.73 -3.19 12.06
C GLY A 177 12.16 -2.00 12.84
N ILE A 178 12.03 -0.83 12.23
CA ILE A 178 11.47 0.38 12.83
C ILE A 178 10.33 0.87 11.94
N GLY A 179 9.16 1.06 12.51
CA GLY A 179 8.00 1.63 11.86
C GLY A 179 7.42 2.80 12.63
N CYS A 180 6.30 3.31 12.17
CA CYS A 180 5.53 4.35 12.84
C CYS A 180 4.02 4.06 12.81
N ARG A 181 3.29 4.71 13.68
CA ARG A 181 1.82 4.72 13.70
C ARG A 181 1.36 6.17 13.88
N PRO A 182 1.53 7.00 12.84
CA PRO A 182 1.16 8.41 12.95
C PRO A 182 -0.32 8.54 13.26
N THR A 183 -0.70 9.62 13.93
CA THR A 183 -2.12 9.97 14.06
C THR A 183 -2.63 10.55 12.74
N ARG A 184 -3.94 10.47 12.51
CA ARG A 184 -4.56 11.05 11.30
C ARG A 184 -4.36 12.58 11.21
N PRO A 185 -4.47 13.36 12.32
CA PRO A 185 -4.17 14.80 12.28
C PRO A 185 -2.74 15.09 11.84
N TRP A 186 -1.75 14.36 12.39
CA TRP A 186 -0.36 14.53 11.99
C TRP A 186 -0.16 14.29 10.50
N LEU A 187 -0.66 13.15 10.00
CA LEU A 187 -0.49 12.79 8.59
C LEU A 187 -1.19 13.76 7.65
N PHE A 188 -2.41 14.17 7.99
CA PHE A 188 -3.16 15.15 7.21
C PHE A 188 -2.41 16.47 7.10
N LYS A 189 -1.85 16.97 8.20
CA LYS A 189 -1.05 18.19 8.26
C LYS A 189 0.25 18.07 7.44
N GLN A 190 0.96 16.91 7.52
CA GLN A 190 2.16 16.68 6.70
C GLN A 190 1.82 16.76 5.21
N LEU A 191 0.73 16.11 4.80
CA LEU A 191 0.29 16.14 3.40
C LEU A 191 -0.12 17.55 2.95
N GLN A 192 -0.78 18.33 3.81
CA GLN A 192 -1.12 19.74 3.51
C GLN A 192 0.11 20.64 3.35
N GLY A 193 1.22 20.31 3.98
CA GLY A 193 2.51 21.01 3.78
C GLY A 193 3.20 20.65 2.47
N LEU A 194 2.80 19.56 1.81
CA LEU A 194 3.48 19.01 0.64
C LEU A 194 2.65 19.03 -0.65
N PHE A 195 1.34 19.19 -0.56
CA PHE A 195 0.40 19.19 -1.67
C PHE A 195 -0.61 20.34 -1.56
N GLU A 196 -1.07 20.83 -2.68
CA GLU A 196 -2.04 21.92 -2.79
C GLU A 196 -3.43 21.53 -2.29
N HIS A 197 -3.77 20.24 -2.47
CA HIS A 197 -5.07 19.70 -2.06
C HIS A 197 -4.91 18.35 -1.39
N VAL A 198 -5.54 18.20 -0.21
CA VAL A 198 -5.56 16.94 0.54
C VAL A 198 -6.99 16.54 0.84
N TYR A 199 -7.31 15.30 0.57
CA TYR A 199 -8.66 14.75 0.71
C TYR A 199 -8.69 13.49 1.55
N LEU A 200 -9.81 13.29 2.23
CA LEU A 200 -10.23 12.01 2.74
C LEU A 200 -11.43 11.50 1.91
N PRO A 201 -11.47 10.21 1.58
CA PRO A 201 -12.71 9.61 1.10
C PRO A 201 -13.81 9.70 2.16
N LYS A 202 -15.06 9.97 1.75
CA LYS A 202 -16.21 9.92 2.66
C LYS A 202 -16.63 8.49 3.01
N THR A 203 -16.06 7.51 2.31
CA THR A 203 -16.25 6.08 2.55
C THR A 203 -14.94 5.39 2.91
N GLN A 204 -15.03 4.19 3.50
CA GLN A 204 -13.90 3.30 3.80
C GLN A 204 -14.13 1.95 3.13
N PRO A 205 -13.05 1.22 2.78
CA PRO A 205 -13.14 -0.15 2.29
C PRO A 205 -13.97 -1.03 3.21
N ASN A 206 -14.74 -1.96 2.65
CA ASN A 206 -15.56 -2.90 3.44
C ASN A 206 -14.67 -4.01 4.08
N HIS A 207 -13.86 -3.60 5.03
CA HIS A 207 -12.93 -4.46 5.76
C HIS A 207 -12.70 -3.93 7.19
N GLU A 208 -12.50 -4.83 8.16
CA GLU A 208 -12.31 -4.51 9.58
C GLU A 208 -11.06 -3.68 9.88
N GLU A 209 -10.05 -3.71 9.02
CA GLU A 209 -8.85 -2.85 9.16
C GLU A 209 -9.14 -1.35 8.94
N PHE A 210 -10.29 -1.01 8.37
CA PHE A 210 -10.70 0.35 8.07
C PHE A 210 -11.90 0.75 8.94
N PRO A 211 -11.69 1.47 10.06
CA PRO A 211 -12.80 1.92 10.90
C PRO A 211 -13.60 3.01 10.19
N ILE A 212 -14.89 3.05 10.47
CA ILE A 212 -15.79 4.12 9.99
C ILE A 212 -16.10 5.17 11.05
N ASP A 213 -15.70 4.94 12.30
CA ASP A 213 -15.80 5.88 13.41
C ASP A 213 -14.45 5.93 14.14
N TRP A 214 -13.77 7.05 14.06
CA TRP A 214 -12.45 7.30 14.63
C TRP A 214 -12.50 7.79 16.08
N ASN A 215 -13.70 8.09 16.60
CA ASN A 215 -13.89 8.52 17.99
C ASN A 215 -14.03 7.34 18.97
N THR A 216 -14.08 6.10 18.48
CA THR A 216 -14.36 4.91 19.30
C THR A 216 -13.28 3.84 19.15
N PRO A 217 -12.03 4.08 19.59
CA PRO A 217 -10.92 3.13 19.44
C PRO A 217 -11.19 1.77 20.11
N ASP A 218 -11.88 1.77 21.25
CA ASP A 218 -12.10 0.56 22.09
C ASP A 218 -12.89 -0.55 21.37
N LYS A 219 -13.73 -0.19 20.41
CA LYS A 219 -14.47 -1.19 19.61
C LYS A 219 -13.59 -2.07 18.75
N HIS A 220 -12.36 -1.66 18.50
CA HIS A 220 -11.48 -2.32 17.55
C HIS A 220 -10.40 -3.19 18.21
N GLN A 221 -10.23 -3.12 19.54
CA GLN A 221 -9.22 -3.87 20.30
C GLN A 221 -7.81 -3.79 19.69
N ALA A 222 -7.47 -2.66 19.09
CA ALA A 222 -6.17 -2.44 18.44
C ALA A 222 -5.79 -0.97 18.49
N ASP A 223 -4.51 -0.71 18.73
CA ASP A 223 -3.94 0.63 18.89
C ASP A 223 -3.84 1.40 17.56
N SER A 224 -3.99 0.73 16.44
CA SER A 224 -3.88 1.34 15.12
C SER A 224 -4.75 0.64 14.07
N ARG A 225 -5.20 1.40 13.07
CA ARG A 225 -6.01 0.96 11.94
C ARG A 225 -5.58 1.64 10.65
N SER A 226 -6.03 1.12 9.51
CA SER A 226 -5.73 1.69 8.20
C SER A 226 -6.60 2.90 7.89
N ALA A 227 -5.97 3.94 7.32
CA ALA A 227 -6.63 5.14 6.81
C ALA A 227 -6.15 5.44 5.39
N ILE A 228 -7.06 5.98 4.57
CA ILE A 228 -6.78 6.38 3.20
C ILE A 228 -6.78 7.90 3.10
N PHE A 229 -5.76 8.44 2.43
CA PHE A 229 -5.62 9.84 2.07
C PHE A 229 -5.37 9.94 0.58
N ILE A 230 -5.87 11.01 -0.02
CA ILE A 230 -5.59 11.37 -1.40
C ILE A 230 -5.02 12.78 -1.37
N ALA A 231 -3.90 12.99 -2.02
CA ALA A 231 -3.34 14.32 -2.17
C ALA A 231 -3.12 14.63 -3.66
N SER A 232 -3.26 15.89 -4.05
CA SER A 232 -3.12 16.26 -5.46
C SER A 232 -2.55 17.66 -5.63
N ARG A 233 -1.95 17.89 -6.82
CA ARG A 233 -1.50 19.21 -7.25
C ARG A 233 -2.67 20.07 -7.72
N ASP A 234 -3.56 19.48 -8.51
CA ASP A 234 -4.75 20.15 -8.99
C ASP A 234 -5.97 19.76 -8.15
N ARG A 235 -6.97 20.63 -8.12
CA ARG A 235 -8.23 20.37 -7.44
C ARG A 235 -8.98 19.20 -8.10
N ILE A 236 -9.42 18.25 -7.27
CA ILE A 236 -10.26 17.13 -7.69
C ILE A 236 -11.71 17.45 -7.32
N GLU A 237 -12.54 17.69 -8.33
CA GLU A 237 -13.99 17.83 -8.14
C GLU A 237 -14.62 16.44 -8.05
N ASN A 238 -14.90 16.00 -6.83
CA ASN A 238 -15.46 14.67 -6.58
C ASN A 238 -16.27 14.69 -5.28
N GLU A 239 -17.55 14.38 -5.40
CA GLU A 239 -18.50 14.36 -4.28
C GLU A 239 -18.19 13.31 -3.20
N LEU A 240 -17.40 12.27 -3.55
CA LEU A 240 -16.97 11.20 -2.64
C LEU A 240 -15.80 11.62 -1.75
N LEU A 241 -15.22 12.80 -1.99
CA LEU A 241 -14.06 13.31 -1.27
C LEU A 241 -14.42 14.51 -0.40
N THR A 242 -13.62 14.76 0.63
CA THR A 242 -13.67 15.96 1.47
C THR A 242 -12.26 16.42 1.82
N GLN A 243 -12.05 17.73 1.88
CA GLN A 243 -10.79 18.34 2.35
C GLN A 243 -10.76 18.56 3.87
N SER A 244 -11.77 18.09 4.58
CA SER A 244 -11.82 18.15 6.04
C SER A 244 -11.41 16.82 6.66
N LEU A 245 -10.72 16.86 7.78
CA LEU A 245 -10.39 15.68 8.57
C LEU A 245 -11.65 15.21 9.33
N ILE A 246 -12.45 14.36 8.67
CA ILE A 246 -13.69 13.82 9.23
C ILE A 246 -13.43 12.62 10.13
N ASN A 247 -14.17 12.51 11.24
CA ASN A 247 -14.06 11.39 12.19
C ASN A 247 -15.09 10.27 11.93
N LYS A 248 -16.04 10.49 11.03
CA LYS A 248 -17.02 9.48 10.62
C LYS A 248 -17.06 9.36 9.11
N GLN A 249 -17.05 8.14 8.64
CA GLN A 249 -17.12 7.77 7.22
C GLN A 249 -18.20 6.68 7.04
N ALA A 250 -18.71 6.52 5.83
CA ALA A 250 -19.59 5.41 5.52
C ALA A 250 -18.77 4.15 5.15
N ARG A 251 -19.38 2.98 5.22
CA ARG A 251 -18.82 1.77 4.63
C ARG A 251 -19.06 1.80 3.12
N HIS A 252 -18.04 1.49 2.34
CA HIS A 252 -18.24 1.21 0.93
C HIS A 252 -19.00 -0.13 0.79
N GLU A 253 -20.11 -0.13 0.07
CA GLU A 253 -20.95 -1.31 -0.21
C GLU A 253 -20.54 -1.96 -1.54
#